data_2f7031de4f360a7b4e2a2648b5179dd8
#
_entry.id   2f7031de4f360a7b4e2a2648b5179dd8
#
_cell.length_a   1.000
_cell.length_b   1.000
_cell.length_c   1.000
_cell.angle_alpha   90.00
_cell.angle_beta   90.00
_cell.angle_gamma   90.00
#
_symmetry.space_group_name_H-M   'P 1'
#
loop_
_entity.id
_entity.type
_entity.pdbx_description
1 polymer ?
#
loop_
_entity_poly.entity_id
_entity_poly.type
_entity_poly.pdbx_seq_one_letter_code
_entity_poly.pdbx_strand_id
1 'polypeptide(L)'
;MLRRSPVPAPDGAFDADAVWTLFEGRTDWMLHVWRISRTTLPPCMDGLEAAVASGDWPGAVRHAHSLAGSSANFGAHALVAAARRIENLAGAGGVPADDVREARVHCDALCAAMAPWLDRVAASAVASATGQGDPSGQ
;
A
#
# COMPACT_ATOMS: atom_id res chain seq x y z
N MET A 1 -3.53 11.83 16.74
CA MET A 1 -4.85 11.20 16.78
C MET A 1 -5.21 10.61 15.43
N LEU A 2 -5.70 9.38 15.39
CA LEU A 2 -6.06 8.72 14.16
C LEU A 2 -7.34 9.30 13.58
N ARG A 3 -7.33 9.68 12.30
CA ARG A 3 -8.51 10.15 11.59
C ARG A 3 -9.22 8.98 10.94
N ARG A 4 -10.54 9.04 10.92
CA ARG A 4 -11.33 8.01 10.25
C ARG A 4 -11.51 8.33 8.78
N SER A 5 -11.24 7.33 7.94
CA SER A 5 -11.55 7.42 6.52
C SER A 5 -13.06 7.41 6.31
N PRO A 6 -13.58 8.23 5.37
CA PRO A 6 -15.01 8.19 5.04
C PRO A 6 -15.41 6.91 4.29
N VAL A 7 -14.45 6.16 3.79
CA VAL A 7 -14.69 4.92 3.04
C VAL A 7 -13.77 3.84 3.61
N PRO A 8 -14.30 2.68 3.99
CA PRO A 8 -13.47 1.58 4.48
C PRO A 8 -12.65 0.96 3.35
N ALA A 9 -11.50 0.36 3.71
CA ALA A 9 -10.71 -0.37 2.76
C ALA A 9 -11.41 -1.65 2.32
N PRO A 10 -11.35 -2.02 1.02
CA PRO A 10 -11.97 -3.26 0.56
C PRO A 10 -11.29 -4.47 1.20
N ASP A 11 -12.10 -5.36 1.79
CA ASP A 11 -11.66 -6.65 2.33
C ASP A 11 -10.42 -6.59 3.24
N GLY A 12 -10.20 -5.46 3.91
CA GLY A 12 -9.06 -5.34 4.81
C GLY A 12 -7.70 -5.32 4.12
N ALA A 13 -7.66 -5.01 2.83
CA ALA A 13 -6.41 -5.04 2.06
C ALA A 13 -5.37 -4.04 2.58
N PHE A 14 -5.82 -2.99 3.25
CA PHE A 14 -4.95 -1.98 3.87
C PHE A 14 -5.74 -1.26 4.97
N ASP A 15 -5.03 -0.45 5.75
CA ASP A 15 -5.63 0.33 6.83
C ASP A 15 -6.04 1.71 6.30
N ALA A 16 -7.30 1.87 5.94
CA ALA A 16 -7.82 3.11 5.37
C ALA A 16 -7.66 4.30 6.32
N ASP A 17 -7.87 4.09 7.62
CA ASP A 17 -7.73 5.16 8.59
C ASP A 17 -6.28 5.62 8.72
N ALA A 18 -5.32 4.69 8.62
CA ALA A 18 -3.90 5.03 8.62
C ALA A 18 -3.54 5.88 7.40
N VAL A 19 -4.04 5.50 6.22
CA VAL A 19 -3.82 6.29 4.99
C VAL A 19 -4.43 7.68 5.15
N TRP A 20 -5.68 7.74 5.60
CA TRP A 20 -6.39 9.00 5.79
C TRP A 20 -5.64 9.91 6.75
N THR A 21 -5.11 9.36 7.84
CA THR A 21 -4.35 10.11 8.83
C THR A 21 -3.02 10.60 8.27
N LEU A 22 -2.28 9.73 7.58
CA LEU A 22 -0.98 10.06 7.03
C LEU A 22 -1.06 11.22 6.04
N PHE A 23 -2.07 11.20 5.17
CA PHE A 23 -2.24 12.22 4.14
C PHE A 23 -3.15 13.37 4.58
N GLU A 24 -3.55 13.39 5.85
CA GLU A 24 -4.39 14.45 6.42
C GLU A 24 -5.69 14.68 5.64
N GLY A 25 -6.27 13.59 5.11
CA GLY A 25 -7.49 13.64 4.32
C GLY A 25 -7.32 14.25 2.93
N ARG A 26 -6.11 14.49 2.47
CA ARG A 26 -5.84 15.11 1.18
C ARG A 26 -5.83 14.07 0.06
N THR A 27 -6.97 13.94 -0.60
CA THR A 27 -7.15 12.95 -1.66
C THR A 27 -6.24 13.20 -2.87
N ASP A 28 -5.92 14.46 -3.15
CA ASP A 28 -4.98 14.81 -4.22
C ASP A 28 -3.59 14.24 -3.94
N TRP A 29 -3.12 14.32 -2.71
CA TRP A 29 -1.84 13.73 -2.29
C TRP A 29 -1.86 12.22 -2.35
N MET A 30 -2.91 11.60 -1.83
CA MET A 30 -3.07 10.15 -1.88
C MET A 30 -2.96 9.64 -3.31
N LEU A 31 -3.67 10.28 -4.22
CA LEU A 31 -3.67 9.91 -5.63
C LEU A 31 -2.29 10.11 -6.26
N HIS A 32 -1.64 11.21 -5.96
CA HIS A 32 -0.31 11.50 -6.48
C HIS A 32 0.70 10.44 -6.05
N VAL A 33 0.76 10.15 -4.76
CA VAL A 33 1.69 9.14 -4.23
C VAL A 33 1.33 7.75 -4.75
N TRP A 34 0.04 7.43 -4.86
CA TRP A 34 -0.37 6.14 -5.40
C TRP A 34 0.01 5.98 -6.88
N ARG A 35 -0.12 7.02 -7.69
CA ARG A 35 0.29 6.97 -9.10
C ARG A 35 1.77 6.62 -9.26
N ILE A 36 2.60 7.10 -8.35
CA ILE A 36 4.02 6.73 -8.33
C ILE A 36 4.18 5.28 -7.87
N SER A 37 3.55 4.93 -6.76
CA SER A 37 3.71 3.62 -6.12
C SER A 37 3.20 2.47 -6.98
N ARG A 38 2.11 2.68 -7.72
CA ARG A 38 1.56 1.64 -8.59
C ARG A 38 2.50 1.25 -9.72
N THR A 39 3.47 2.11 -10.06
CA THR A 39 4.48 1.83 -11.07
C THR A 39 5.76 1.28 -10.46
N THR A 40 5.93 1.35 -9.15
CA THR A 40 7.13 0.87 -8.46
C THR A 40 6.91 -0.41 -7.67
N LEU A 41 5.72 -0.61 -7.11
CA LEU A 41 5.44 -1.79 -6.30
C LEU A 41 5.51 -3.11 -7.09
N PRO A 42 4.82 -3.25 -8.25
CA PRO A 42 4.91 -4.51 -8.99
C PRO A 42 6.32 -4.86 -9.46
N PRO A 43 7.10 -3.95 -10.07
CA PRO A 43 8.47 -4.26 -10.43
C PRO A 43 9.35 -4.61 -9.22
N CYS A 44 9.13 -3.98 -8.08
CA CYS A 44 9.87 -4.27 -6.87
C CYS A 44 9.55 -5.69 -6.38
N MET A 45 8.30 -6.10 -6.43
CA MET A 45 7.88 -7.46 -6.09
C MET A 45 8.48 -8.48 -7.08
N ASP A 46 8.43 -8.17 -8.37
CA ASP A 46 9.03 -9.03 -9.41
C ASP A 46 10.54 -9.17 -9.18
N GLY A 47 11.23 -8.07 -8.85
CA GLY A 47 12.65 -8.09 -8.55
C GLY A 47 12.97 -8.92 -7.31
N LEU A 48 12.11 -8.87 -6.30
CA LEU A 48 12.26 -9.68 -5.09
C LEU A 48 12.16 -11.18 -5.43
N GLU A 49 11.15 -11.54 -6.21
CA GLU A 49 10.98 -12.94 -6.64
C GLU A 49 12.18 -13.44 -7.42
N ALA A 50 12.67 -12.64 -8.36
CA ALA A 50 13.84 -13.00 -9.16
C ALA A 50 15.10 -13.13 -8.32
N ALA A 51 15.31 -12.21 -7.37
CA ALA A 51 16.47 -12.25 -6.49
C ALA A 51 16.46 -13.50 -5.60
N VAL A 52 15.31 -13.84 -5.04
CA VAL A 52 15.19 -15.04 -4.21
C VAL A 52 15.43 -16.31 -5.05
N ALA A 53 14.86 -16.36 -6.26
CA ALA A 53 15.00 -17.50 -7.15
C ALA A 53 16.44 -17.75 -7.57
N SER A 54 17.24 -16.67 -7.72
CA SER A 54 18.64 -16.78 -8.14
C SER A 54 19.62 -16.81 -6.96
N GLY A 55 19.13 -16.70 -5.73
CA GLY A 55 20.02 -16.66 -4.55
C GLY A 55 20.77 -15.36 -4.40
N ASP A 56 20.31 -14.29 -5.04
CA ASP A 56 20.86 -12.94 -4.88
C ASP A 56 20.32 -12.32 -3.60
N TRP A 57 20.90 -12.69 -2.47
CA TRP A 57 20.42 -12.24 -1.17
C TRP A 57 20.56 -10.74 -0.95
N PRO A 58 21.67 -10.09 -1.35
CA PRO A 58 21.74 -8.64 -1.26
C PRO A 58 20.64 -7.95 -2.10
N GLY A 59 20.34 -8.47 -3.27
CA GLY A 59 19.23 -7.98 -4.09
C GLY A 59 17.88 -8.19 -3.42
N ALA A 60 17.67 -9.36 -2.83
CA ALA A 60 16.44 -9.65 -2.10
C ALA A 60 16.25 -8.70 -0.92
N VAL A 61 17.30 -8.41 -0.17
CA VAL A 61 17.25 -7.44 0.93
C VAL A 61 16.84 -6.06 0.42
N ARG A 62 17.45 -5.59 -0.66
CA ARG A 62 17.13 -4.27 -1.22
C ARG A 62 15.68 -4.18 -1.68
N HIS A 63 15.21 -5.18 -2.41
CA HIS A 63 13.84 -5.19 -2.93
C HIS A 63 12.82 -5.30 -1.79
N ALA A 64 13.07 -6.15 -0.81
CA ALA A 64 12.18 -6.29 0.34
C ALA A 64 12.12 -5.01 1.17
N HIS A 65 13.24 -4.35 1.37
CA HIS A 65 13.31 -3.07 2.08
C HIS A 65 12.49 -1.99 1.37
N SER A 66 12.67 -1.87 0.06
CA SER A 66 11.92 -0.91 -0.77
C SER A 66 10.43 -1.21 -0.77
N LEU A 67 10.07 -2.49 -0.85
CA LEU A 67 8.68 -2.92 -0.83
C LEU A 67 8.00 -2.55 0.50
N ALA A 68 8.68 -2.78 1.62
CA ALA A 68 8.17 -2.43 2.94
C ALA A 68 7.98 -0.92 3.08
N GLY A 69 8.97 -0.13 2.66
CA GLY A 69 8.91 1.33 2.76
C GLY A 69 7.77 1.93 1.93
N SER A 70 7.63 1.48 0.68
CA SER A 70 6.56 1.97 -0.20
C SER A 70 5.19 1.56 0.29
N SER A 71 5.04 0.33 0.79
CA SER A 71 3.76 -0.20 1.26
C SER A 71 3.29 0.46 2.54
N ALA A 72 4.21 0.89 3.38
CA ALA A 72 3.88 1.54 4.65
C ALA A 72 3.06 2.82 4.45
N ASN A 73 3.26 3.54 3.34
CA ASN A 73 2.50 4.75 3.04
C ASN A 73 1.01 4.49 2.88
N PHE A 74 0.63 3.26 2.58
CA PHE A 74 -0.76 2.90 2.31
C PHE A 74 -1.36 2.01 3.39
N GLY A 75 -0.76 1.96 4.57
CA GLY A 75 -1.31 1.16 5.67
C GLY A 75 -1.41 -0.32 5.35
N ALA A 76 -0.57 -0.82 4.45
CA ALA A 76 -0.57 -2.22 4.04
C ALA A 76 0.22 -3.06 5.04
N HIS A 77 -0.29 -3.16 6.26
CA HIS A 77 0.43 -3.75 7.39
C HIS A 77 0.88 -5.19 7.13
N ALA A 78 0.04 -6.00 6.50
CA ALA A 78 0.38 -7.39 6.21
C ALA A 78 1.52 -7.48 5.18
N LEU A 79 1.50 -6.63 4.16
CA LEU A 79 2.56 -6.58 3.16
C LEU A 79 3.86 -6.07 3.77
N VAL A 80 3.78 -5.04 4.60
CA VAL A 80 4.97 -4.51 5.30
C VAL A 80 5.59 -5.60 6.18
N ALA A 81 4.78 -6.32 6.95
CA ALA A 81 5.26 -7.40 7.80
C ALA A 81 5.90 -8.51 6.99
N ALA A 82 5.27 -8.92 5.89
CA ALA A 82 5.81 -9.96 5.01
C ALA A 82 7.14 -9.51 4.38
N ALA A 83 7.22 -8.28 3.91
CA ALA A 83 8.44 -7.75 3.30
C ALA A 83 9.59 -7.65 4.31
N ARG A 84 9.30 -7.18 5.53
CA ARG A 84 10.33 -7.10 6.57
C ARG A 84 10.82 -8.48 7.00
N ARG A 85 9.93 -9.46 7.07
CA ARG A 85 10.31 -10.83 7.35
C ARG A 85 11.26 -11.37 6.27
N ILE A 86 10.94 -11.11 4.99
CA ILE A 86 11.80 -11.52 3.87
C ILE A 86 13.15 -10.81 3.95
N GLU A 87 13.15 -9.51 4.25
CA GLU A 87 14.40 -8.76 4.40
C GLU A 87 15.32 -9.42 5.43
N ASN A 88 14.77 -9.78 6.58
CA ASN A 88 15.54 -10.44 7.64
C ASN A 88 16.02 -11.83 7.21
N LEU A 89 15.15 -12.62 6.58
CA LEU A 89 15.51 -13.97 6.13
C LEU A 89 16.57 -13.92 5.04
N ALA A 90 16.46 -12.99 4.09
CA ALA A 90 17.45 -12.80 3.04
C ALA A 90 18.79 -12.37 3.61
N GLY A 91 18.78 -11.52 4.61
CA GLY A 91 20.00 -11.14 5.33
C GLY A 91 20.68 -12.31 6.00
N ALA A 92 19.93 -13.36 6.34
CA ALA A 92 20.48 -14.60 6.92
C ALA A 92 20.81 -15.65 5.84
N GLY A 93 20.54 -15.35 4.57
CA GLY A 93 20.98 -16.19 3.44
C GLY A 93 19.95 -17.21 2.94
N GLY A 94 18.67 -17.03 3.22
CA GLY A 94 17.66 -17.94 2.69
C GLY A 94 16.24 -17.46 2.94
N VAL A 95 15.37 -17.55 1.94
CA VAL A 95 13.97 -17.17 2.06
C VAL A 95 13.10 -18.33 1.56
N PRO A 96 12.20 -18.86 2.41
CA PRO A 96 11.27 -19.89 1.95
C PRO A 96 10.34 -19.38 0.86
N ALA A 97 9.99 -20.24 -0.09
CA ALA A 97 9.11 -19.89 -1.20
C ALA A 97 7.73 -19.40 -0.70
N ASP A 98 7.24 -19.95 0.41
CA ASP A 98 5.95 -19.56 0.97
C ASP A 98 5.93 -18.11 1.43
N ASP A 99 7.04 -17.61 1.98
CA ASP A 99 7.14 -16.21 2.41
C ASP A 99 7.05 -15.28 1.21
N VAL A 100 7.66 -15.65 0.10
CA VAL A 100 7.61 -14.86 -1.14
C VAL A 100 6.19 -14.86 -1.72
N ARG A 101 5.54 -16.02 -1.73
CA ARG A 101 4.15 -16.13 -2.21
C ARG A 101 3.20 -15.29 -1.36
N GLU A 102 3.38 -15.30 -0.05
CA GLU A 102 2.57 -14.47 0.86
C GLU A 102 2.72 -12.99 0.54
N ALA A 103 3.96 -12.53 0.35
CA ALA A 103 4.20 -11.13 -0.02
C ALA A 103 3.54 -10.78 -1.35
N ARG A 104 3.61 -11.69 -2.34
CA ARG A 104 2.95 -11.48 -3.65
C ARG A 104 1.45 -11.33 -3.49
N VAL A 105 0.83 -12.20 -2.70
CA VAL A 105 -0.62 -12.13 -2.46
C VAL A 105 -1.01 -10.77 -1.86
N HIS A 106 -0.28 -10.31 -0.87
CA HIS A 106 -0.57 -9.03 -0.24
C HIS A 106 -0.29 -7.84 -1.17
N CYS A 107 0.76 -7.92 -1.97
CA CYS A 107 1.08 -6.88 -2.96
C CYS A 107 -0.03 -6.76 -4.01
N ASP A 108 -0.46 -7.89 -4.56
CA ASP A 108 -1.53 -7.91 -5.56
C ASP A 108 -2.85 -7.40 -4.97
N ALA A 109 -3.16 -7.77 -3.73
CA ALA A 109 -4.36 -7.32 -3.05
C ALA A 109 -4.36 -5.79 -2.84
N LEU A 110 -3.24 -5.22 -2.44
CA LEU A 110 -3.10 -3.77 -2.29
C LEU A 110 -3.30 -3.07 -3.62
N CYS A 111 -2.64 -3.55 -4.67
CA CYS A 111 -2.73 -2.95 -6.00
C CYS A 111 -4.16 -3.03 -6.57
N ALA A 112 -4.87 -4.12 -6.30
CA ALA A 112 -6.25 -4.28 -6.75
C ALA A 112 -7.23 -3.40 -5.98
N ALA A 113 -6.97 -3.15 -4.70
CA ALA A 113 -7.91 -2.45 -3.82
C ALA A 113 -7.76 -0.93 -3.86
N MET A 114 -6.57 -0.42 -4.13
CA MET A 114 -6.26 1.00 -3.91
C MET A 114 -6.99 1.93 -4.88
N ALA A 115 -6.99 1.64 -6.18
CA ALA A 115 -7.61 2.52 -7.16
C ALA A 115 -9.12 2.67 -6.94
N PRO A 116 -9.89 1.59 -6.75
CA PRO A 116 -11.32 1.71 -6.45
C PRO A 116 -11.60 2.49 -5.17
N TRP A 117 -10.77 2.28 -4.15
CA TRP A 117 -10.92 2.99 -2.88
C TRP A 117 -10.68 4.49 -3.05
N LEU A 118 -9.63 4.87 -3.79
CA LEU A 118 -9.33 6.28 -4.07
C LEU A 118 -10.46 6.95 -4.84
N ASP A 119 -11.06 6.25 -5.80
CA ASP A 119 -12.21 6.78 -6.54
C ASP A 119 -13.39 7.06 -5.60
N ARG A 120 -13.67 6.16 -4.67
CA ARG A 120 -14.74 6.35 -3.69
C ARG A 120 -14.46 7.48 -2.72
N VAL A 121 -13.21 7.59 -2.27
CA VAL A 121 -12.81 8.65 -1.36
C VAL A 121 -12.92 10.01 -2.04
N ALA A 122 -12.49 10.11 -3.30
CA ALA A 122 -12.60 11.33 -4.07
C ALA A 122 -14.07 11.71 -4.29
N ALA A 123 -14.93 10.75 -4.62
CA ALA A 123 -16.35 10.97 -4.78
C ALA A 123 -17.01 11.43 -3.47
N SER A 124 -16.62 10.84 -2.35
CA SER A 124 -17.11 11.22 -1.03
C SER A 124 -16.70 12.66 -0.67
N ALA A 125 -15.47 13.04 -0.99
CA ALA A 125 -14.98 14.40 -0.75
C ALA A 125 -15.76 15.43 -1.57
N VAL A 126 -16.04 15.12 -2.84
CA VAL A 126 -16.83 15.99 -3.71
C VAL A 126 -18.25 16.12 -3.18
N ALA A 127 -18.86 15.01 -2.77
CA ALA A 127 -20.23 15.03 -2.22
C ALA A 127 -20.29 15.87 -0.94
N SER A 128 -19.31 15.76 -0.06
CA SER A 128 -19.25 16.56 1.16
C SER A 128 -19.10 18.03 0.86
N ALA A 129 -18.22 18.39 -0.08
CA ALA A 129 -18.02 19.77 -0.46
C ALA A 129 -19.29 20.36 -1.09
N THR A 130 -19.98 19.60 -1.92
CA THR A 130 -21.23 20.02 -2.52
C THR A 130 -22.32 20.23 -1.45
N GLY A 131 -22.44 19.29 -0.53
CA GLY A 131 -23.39 19.39 0.57
C GLY A 131 -23.12 20.58 1.49
N GLN A 132 -21.88 20.86 1.73
CA GLN A 132 -21.49 22.00 2.57
C GLN A 132 -21.71 23.34 1.86
N GLY A 133 -21.65 23.33 0.54
CA GLY A 133 -21.83 24.52 -0.24
C GLY A 133 -23.28 24.90 -0.43
N ASP A 134 -24.20 24.11 0.06
CA ASP A 134 -25.60 24.41 -0.08
C ASP A 134 -26.02 25.51 0.87
N PRO A 135 -26.38 26.58 0.33
CA PRO A 135 -26.69 27.74 1.15
C PRO A 135 -28.06 27.69 1.66
N SER A 136 -28.77 26.77 1.27
CA SER A 136 -30.04 26.74 1.62
C SER A 136 -30.26 27.41 2.73
N GLY A 137 -29.86 27.49 2.63
CA GLY A 137 -30.06 27.87 3.19
C GLY A 137 -29.93 28.78 3.48
N GLN A 138 -29.84 28.98 3.49
CA GLN A 138 -29.81 29.84 3.79
C GLN A 138 -30.32 30.42 3.48
#